data_38b40d2110b50e90ad005122b5209b2c
#
_entry.id   38b40d2110b50e90ad005122b5209b2c
#
_cell.length_a   1.000
_cell.length_b   1.000
_cell.length_c   1.000
_cell.angle_alpha   90.00
_cell.angle_beta   90.00
_cell.angle_gamma   90.00
#
_symmetry.space_group_name_H-M   'P 1'
#
loop_
_entity.id
_entity.type
_entity.pdbx_description
1 polymer ?
#
loop_
_entity_poly.entity_id
_entity_poly.type
_entity_poly.pdbx_seq_one_letter_code
_entity_poly.pdbx_strand_id
1 'polypeptide(L)'
;MLPQEAEAAEEAEKELKATREAIIARKKAGKQHPARKSLPENLEREVVHIYPEGYNPEEWTLLPGEEVTEILMHEPEKFYIRRIVRHTAKRKGTNEFKTGPLPVMPIAKSYASASLLADMMIGKYVDHIPFHRQLEQFKRVGVHLPASTVNDWFKDVADLLRPLYFRLWELVMQTDYIQSDETTIPVMNDERHKTVKGYIWLVRSVMTGRQFFYYDKGSRSGKVVLKLFGKFRGAIQTDGYERYEMLDAKKGIILLGCWAHARRHFWEARKNDMQRADYALAQIQLLYDVERKADDERLTYEQRAELRARLAYPILVRFEKWLVNEYPKVMKDSPIGKAIKYTYGRFDKLSRYHLDGRYRPDNNEIEIKCGLSRAADVITCSVAIMMPLKMRRCSTRSSAAARLPGLTSARG
;
A
#
# COMPACT_ATOMS: atom_id res chain seq x y z
N MET A 1 -30.52 26.18 16.93
CA MET A 1 -30.57 24.76 17.28
C MET A 1 -31.92 24.48 17.88
N LEU A 2 -32.67 23.56 17.32
CA LEU A 2 -33.87 23.09 18.01
C LEU A 2 -33.40 22.38 19.28
N PRO A 3 -34.09 22.55 20.45
CA PRO A 3 -33.68 21.92 21.69
C PRO A 3 -33.42 20.40 21.55
N GLN A 4 -34.24 19.71 20.79
CA GLN A 4 -34.12 18.28 20.51
C GLN A 4 -32.80 17.85 19.81
N GLU A 5 -32.25 18.70 18.94
CA GLU A 5 -30.96 18.38 18.27
C GLU A 5 -29.77 18.53 19.22
N ALA A 6 -29.85 19.41 20.20
CA ALA A 6 -28.82 19.58 21.22
C ALA A 6 -28.80 18.40 22.18
N GLU A 7 -29.99 17.97 22.66
CA GLU A 7 -30.16 16.81 23.53
C GLU A 7 -29.68 15.53 22.87
N ALA A 8 -30.03 15.29 21.58
CA ALA A 8 -29.58 14.11 20.84
C ALA A 8 -28.05 14.06 20.70
N ALA A 9 -27.39 15.21 20.49
CA ALA A 9 -25.93 15.27 20.42
C ALA A 9 -25.26 15.02 21.79
N GLU A 10 -25.87 15.47 22.88
CA GLU A 10 -25.37 15.23 24.24
C GLU A 10 -25.57 13.77 24.67
N GLU A 11 -26.69 13.15 24.31
CA GLU A 11 -26.94 11.71 24.58
C GLU A 11 -25.95 10.84 23.80
N ALA A 12 -25.73 11.13 22.52
CA ALA A 12 -24.74 10.43 21.70
C ALA A 12 -23.33 10.54 22.29
N GLU A 13 -22.96 11.72 22.79
CA GLU A 13 -21.65 11.94 23.42
C GLU A 13 -21.50 11.14 24.74
N LYS A 14 -22.55 11.08 25.57
CA LYS A 14 -22.55 10.28 26.82
C LYS A 14 -22.37 8.79 26.53
N GLU A 15 -23.12 8.25 25.56
CA GLU A 15 -23.01 6.83 25.16
C GLU A 15 -21.61 6.47 24.66
N LEU A 16 -21.00 7.35 23.85
CA LEU A 16 -19.65 7.13 23.33
C LEU A 16 -18.57 7.24 24.40
N LYS A 17 -18.69 8.13 25.38
CA LYS A 17 -17.76 8.23 26.51
C LYS A 17 -17.76 6.94 27.34
N ALA A 18 -18.93 6.40 27.65
CA ALA A 18 -19.07 5.13 28.41
C ALA A 18 -18.41 3.95 27.63
N THR A 19 -18.65 3.88 26.32
CA THR A 19 -18.05 2.86 25.45
C THR A 19 -16.51 2.97 25.43
N ARG A 20 -15.97 4.17 25.35
CA ARG A 20 -14.52 4.43 25.34
C ARG A 20 -13.84 3.99 26.64
N GLU A 21 -14.45 4.28 27.78
CA GLU A 21 -13.92 3.85 29.09
C GLU A 21 -13.87 2.33 29.22
N ALA A 22 -14.92 1.62 28.76
CA ALA A 22 -14.98 0.16 28.74
C ALA A 22 -13.86 -0.46 27.86
N ILE A 23 -13.57 0.13 26.69
CA ILE A 23 -12.49 -0.32 25.80
C ILE A 23 -11.12 -0.11 26.43
N ILE A 24 -10.88 1.03 27.09
CA ILE A 24 -9.63 1.32 27.78
C ILE A 24 -9.39 0.32 28.92
N ALA A 25 -10.43 -0.03 29.68
CA ALA A 25 -10.37 -1.02 30.74
C ALA A 25 -10.00 -2.42 30.19
N ARG A 26 -10.64 -2.86 29.07
CA ARG A 26 -10.31 -4.14 28.39
C ARG A 26 -8.88 -4.19 27.88
N LYS A 27 -8.34 -3.10 27.29
CA LYS A 27 -6.96 -3.03 26.82
C LYS A 27 -5.92 -3.08 27.94
N LYS A 28 -6.24 -2.58 29.14
CA LYS A 28 -5.36 -2.67 30.32
C LYS A 28 -5.30 -4.09 30.89
N ALA A 29 -6.38 -4.86 30.80
CA ALA A 29 -6.45 -6.24 31.29
C ALA A 29 -5.74 -7.27 30.38
N GLY A 30 -5.51 -6.94 29.10
CA GLY A 30 -5.05 -7.88 28.07
C GLY A 30 -3.55 -7.85 27.74
N LYS A 31 -2.67 -7.25 28.53
CA LYS A 31 -1.21 -7.30 28.31
C LYS A 31 -0.62 -8.62 28.77
N GLN A 32 -0.75 -9.67 27.98
CA GLN A 32 0.10 -10.85 28.07
C GLN A 32 1.40 -10.58 27.31
N HIS A 33 2.54 -10.96 27.91
CA HIS A 33 3.81 -10.94 27.21
C HIS A 33 3.73 -11.93 26.02
N PRO A 34 4.20 -11.55 24.82
CA PRO A 34 4.17 -12.47 23.68
C PRO A 34 5.06 -13.67 23.97
N ALA A 35 4.45 -14.86 24.02
CA ALA A 35 5.20 -16.11 24.05
C ALA A 35 6.02 -16.26 22.75
N ARG A 36 7.21 -16.90 22.85
CA ARG A 36 8.06 -17.21 21.69
C ARG A 36 7.24 -18.08 20.73
N LYS A 37 7.04 -17.62 19.50
CA LYS A 37 6.32 -18.39 18.48
C LYS A 37 7.16 -19.61 18.10
N SER A 38 6.53 -20.76 17.96
CA SER A 38 7.16 -21.97 17.41
C SER A 38 7.63 -21.73 15.98
N LEU A 39 8.68 -22.45 15.56
CA LEU A 39 9.11 -22.45 14.16
C LEU A 39 8.02 -23.07 13.26
N PRO A 40 7.92 -22.64 11.96
CA PRO A 40 6.90 -23.14 11.05
C PRO A 40 6.92 -24.67 10.90
N GLU A 41 5.74 -25.30 10.96
CA GLU A 41 5.60 -26.77 10.89
C GLU A 41 5.86 -27.34 9.48
N ASN A 42 5.71 -26.51 8.45
CA ASN A 42 5.88 -26.86 7.04
C ASN A 42 7.34 -26.98 6.58
N LEU A 43 8.32 -26.68 7.45
CA LEU A 43 9.73 -26.82 7.12
C LEU A 43 10.20 -28.27 7.42
N GLU A 44 11.03 -28.83 6.54
CA GLU A 44 11.68 -30.09 6.75
C GLU A 44 12.56 -30.04 8.02
N ARG A 45 12.55 -31.11 8.80
CA ARG A 45 13.33 -31.21 10.05
C ARG A 45 14.36 -32.33 9.91
N GLU A 46 15.63 -31.93 9.91
CA GLU A 46 16.74 -32.83 10.05
C GLU A 46 16.95 -33.14 11.55
N VAL A 47 16.82 -34.38 11.96
CA VAL A 47 16.98 -34.77 13.36
C VAL A 47 18.41 -35.26 13.60
N VAL A 48 19.10 -34.56 14.50
CA VAL A 48 20.46 -34.95 14.93
C VAL A 48 20.42 -35.35 16.39
N HIS A 49 20.75 -36.60 16.68
CA HIS A 49 20.84 -37.12 18.04
C HIS A 49 22.24 -36.89 18.62
N ILE A 50 22.32 -36.23 19.77
CA ILE A 50 23.59 -35.97 20.49
C ILE A 50 23.53 -36.74 21.80
N TYR A 51 24.49 -37.57 22.00
CA TYR A 51 24.63 -38.35 23.21
C TYR A 51 25.68 -37.71 24.15
N PRO A 52 25.60 -37.94 25.49
CA PRO A 52 26.62 -37.48 26.41
C PRO A 52 28.02 -37.98 26.01
N GLU A 53 29.04 -37.16 26.26
CA GLU A 53 30.40 -37.50 25.97
C GLU A 53 30.83 -38.74 26.79
N GLY A 54 31.39 -39.74 26.10
CA GLY A 54 31.72 -41.07 26.69
C GLY A 54 30.54 -41.99 26.94
N TYR A 55 29.35 -41.73 26.35
CA TYR A 55 28.20 -42.60 26.46
C TYR A 55 28.50 -44.00 25.87
N ASN A 56 28.35 -45.06 26.73
CA ASN A 56 28.42 -46.46 26.33
C ASN A 56 27.11 -47.15 26.76
N PRO A 57 26.36 -47.76 25.86
CA PRO A 57 25.08 -48.43 26.18
C PRO A 57 25.23 -49.56 27.22
N GLU A 58 26.42 -50.14 27.38
CA GLU A 58 26.68 -51.17 28.39
C GLU A 58 26.81 -50.62 29.81
N GLU A 59 27.23 -49.36 29.94
CA GLU A 59 27.46 -48.72 31.21
C GLU A 59 26.42 -47.68 31.61
N TRP A 60 25.70 -47.14 30.64
CA TRP A 60 24.78 -46.05 30.84
C TRP A 60 23.38 -46.35 30.30
N THR A 61 22.37 -46.01 31.06
CA THR A 61 20.95 -46.09 30.62
C THR A 61 20.45 -44.69 30.32
N LEU A 62 19.86 -44.49 29.11
CA LEU A 62 19.17 -43.25 28.76
C LEU A 62 17.94 -43.04 29.63
N LEU A 63 17.77 -41.86 30.18
CA LEU A 63 16.56 -41.51 30.93
C LEU A 63 15.41 -41.21 29.98
N PRO A 64 14.16 -41.44 30.38
CA PRO A 64 12.99 -41.06 29.59
C PRO A 64 12.88 -39.52 29.56
N GLY A 65 12.69 -38.97 28.37
CA GLY A 65 12.60 -37.52 28.10
C GLY A 65 13.76 -37.03 27.26
N GLU A 66 13.46 -36.20 26.29
CA GLU A 66 14.44 -35.61 25.36
C GLU A 66 14.40 -34.08 25.49
N GLU A 67 15.57 -33.46 25.59
CA GLU A 67 15.68 -32.01 25.44
C GLU A 67 15.80 -31.68 23.96
N VAL A 68 14.74 -31.12 23.39
CA VAL A 68 14.68 -30.76 21.97
C VAL A 68 14.99 -29.27 21.79
N THR A 69 16.00 -28.97 20.98
CA THR A 69 16.32 -27.61 20.57
C THR A 69 16.21 -27.53 19.05
N GLU A 70 15.29 -26.70 18.55
CA GLU A 70 15.16 -26.44 17.12
C GLU A 70 15.99 -25.24 16.70
N ILE A 71 16.79 -25.39 15.65
CA ILE A 71 17.63 -24.34 15.04
C ILE A 71 17.16 -24.16 13.61
N LEU A 72 16.80 -22.94 13.23
CA LEU A 72 16.43 -22.62 11.85
C LEU A 72 17.70 -22.55 10.99
N MET A 73 17.84 -23.53 10.09
CA MET A 73 18.95 -23.59 9.13
C MET A 73 18.56 -22.92 7.81
N HIS A 74 19.55 -22.33 7.13
CA HIS A 74 19.38 -21.73 5.80
C HIS A 74 20.54 -22.16 4.90
N GLU A 75 20.20 -22.78 3.76
CA GLU A 75 21.16 -23.02 2.69
C GLU A 75 21.07 -21.91 1.63
N PRO A 76 22.21 -21.39 1.15
CA PRO A 76 22.20 -20.37 0.08
C PRO A 76 21.54 -20.90 -1.19
N GLU A 77 20.93 -20.00 -1.95
CA GLU A 77 20.27 -20.33 -3.22
C GLU A 77 21.19 -21.07 -4.20
N LYS A 78 20.65 -22.14 -4.80
CA LYS A 78 21.38 -22.99 -5.72
C LYS A 78 21.03 -22.65 -7.17
N PHE A 79 22.05 -22.24 -7.95
CA PHE A 79 21.93 -22.14 -9.41
C PHE A 79 22.27 -23.46 -10.07
N TYR A 80 21.53 -23.83 -11.11
CA TYR A 80 21.85 -24.98 -11.98
C TYR A 80 21.47 -24.69 -13.43
N ILE A 81 22.14 -25.39 -14.37
CA ILE A 81 21.88 -25.26 -15.81
C ILE A 81 21.08 -26.46 -16.27
N ARG A 82 19.86 -26.20 -16.79
CA ARG A 82 19.08 -27.24 -17.47
C ARG A 82 19.49 -27.29 -18.94
N ARG A 83 20.22 -28.32 -19.32
CA ARG A 83 20.64 -28.58 -20.71
C ARG A 83 19.54 -29.31 -21.47
N ILE A 84 18.99 -28.66 -22.52
CA ILE A 84 17.94 -29.22 -23.37
C ILE A 84 18.58 -29.70 -24.66
N VAL A 85 18.55 -31.03 -24.90
CA VAL A 85 19.05 -31.64 -26.12
C VAL A 85 17.86 -31.99 -27.02
N ARG A 86 17.81 -31.43 -28.20
CA ARG A 86 16.74 -31.67 -29.18
C ARG A 86 17.31 -32.47 -30.34
N HIS A 87 16.68 -33.63 -30.63
CA HIS A 87 17.07 -34.49 -31.74
C HIS A 87 16.23 -34.17 -32.97
N THR A 88 16.89 -34.20 -34.15
CA THR A 88 16.22 -34.12 -35.44
C THR A 88 16.14 -35.50 -36.03
N ALA A 89 14.96 -35.94 -36.41
CA ALA A 89 14.73 -37.21 -37.06
C ALA A 89 14.31 -36.99 -38.53
N LYS A 90 14.82 -37.81 -39.42
CA LYS A 90 14.38 -37.91 -40.80
C LYS A 90 13.47 -39.10 -40.99
N ARG A 91 12.32 -38.94 -41.64
CA ARG A 91 11.41 -40.06 -41.97
C ARG A 91 12.02 -40.91 -43.07
N LYS A 92 12.12 -42.24 -42.83
CA LYS A 92 12.67 -43.17 -43.78
C LYS A 92 11.90 -43.15 -45.12
N GLY A 93 12.62 -43.12 -46.23
CA GLY A 93 12.02 -43.07 -47.55
C GLY A 93 11.47 -41.74 -48.04
N THR A 94 11.61 -40.66 -47.24
CA THR A 94 11.12 -39.29 -47.54
C THR A 94 12.20 -38.25 -47.24
N ASN A 95 11.98 -37.01 -47.69
CA ASN A 95 12.80 -35.86 -47.26
C ASN A 95 12.15 -35.06 -46.12
N GLU A 96 11.28 -35.64 -45.34
CA GLU A 96 10.65 -35.02 -44.19
C GLU A 96 11.57 -35.08 -42.96
N PHE A 97 11.86 -33.92 -42.35
CA PHE A 97 12.64 -33.76 -41.14
C PHE A 97 11.75 -33.20 -40.02
N LYS A 98 11.88 -33.73 -38.80
CA LYS A 98 11.25 -33.20 -37.62
C LYS A 98 12.25 -33.05 -36.50
N THR A 99 12.29 -31.87 -35.88
CA THR A 99 13.10 -31.57 -34.70
C THR A 99 12.23 -31.50 -33.48
N GLY A 100 12.67 -32.04 -32.35
CA GLY A 100 11.98 -31.93 -31.07
C GLY A 100 11.62 -30.47 -30.73
N PRO A 101 10.41 -30.19 -30.23
CA PRO A 101 9.98 -28.83 -29.91
C PRO A 101 10.84 -28.22 -28.81
N LEU A 102 11.09 -26.91 -28.91
CA LEU A 102 11.68 -26.15 -27.81
C LEU A 102 10.60 -25.90 -26.75
N PRO A 103 10.88 -26.11 -25.44
CA PRO A 103 9.95 -25.72 -24.37
C PRO A 103 9.58 -24.24 -24.46
N VAL A 104 8.35 -23.91 -24.14
CA VAL A 104 7.87 -22.53 -24.11
C VAL A 104 8.61 -21.78 -22.99
N MET A 105 9.34 -20.73 -23.36
CA MET A 105 10.04 -19.86 -22.41
C MET A 105 9.18 -18.64 -22.07
N PRO A 106 9.23 -18.11 -20.83
CA PRO A 106 8.47 -16.92 -20.45
C PRO A 106 8.80 -15.71 -21.32
N ILE A 107 10.05 -15.59 -21.73
CA ILE A 107 10.58 -14.54 -22.58
C ILE A 107 11.21 -15.18 -23.82
N ALA A 108 10.82 -14.69 -25.00
CA ALA A 108 11.36 -15.19 -26.25
C ALA A 108 12.88 -14.94 -26.32
N LYS A 109 13.61 -15.94 -26.83
CA LYS A 109 15.09 -15.89 -27.00
C LYS A 109 15.88 -15.64 -25.70
N SER A 110 15.29 -15.86 -24.54
CA SER A 110 15.97 -15.79 -23.25
C SER A 110 16.47 -17.16 -22.80
N TYR A 111 17.56 -17.18 -22.03
CA TYR A 111 18.03 -18.37 -21.30
C TYR A 111 17.64 -18.32 -19.81
N ALA A 112 16.89 -17.30 -19.39
CA ALA A 112 16.39 -17.21 -18.02
C ALA A 112 15.15 -18.08 -17.83
N SER A 113 15.16 -18.92 -16.79
CA SER A 113 13.98 -19.67 -16.36
C SER A 113 12.92 -18.75 -15.77
N ALA A 114 11.67 -19.22 -15.69
CA ALA A 114 10.60 -18.49 -14.99
C ALA A 114 10.96 -18.23 -13.52
N SER A 115 11.59 -19.21 -12.86
CA SER A 115 12.02 -19.08 -11.45
C SER A 115 13.06 -17.98 -11.26
N LEU A 116 14.09 -17.92 -12.13
CA LEU A 116 15.11 -16.86 -12.07
C LEU A 116 14.49 -15.46 -12.29
N LEU A 117 13.60 -15.32 -13.28
CA LEU A 117 12.93 -14.07 -13.55
C LEU A 117 12.04 -13.63 -12.37
N ALA A 118 11.29 -14.57 -11.78
CA ALA A 118 10.44 -14.31 -10.61
C ALA A 118 11.28 -13.87 -9.41
N ASP A 119 12.36 -14.60 -9.11
CA ASP A 119 13.28 -14.31 -8.02
C ASP A 119 13.88 -12.91 -8.15
N MET A 120 14.40 -12.58 -9.34
CA MET A 120 14.95 -11.23 -9.60
C MET A 120 13.91 -10.12 -9.43
N MET A 121 12.64 -10.35 -9.80
CA MET A 121 11.56 -9.38 -9.62
C MET A 121 11.17 -9.25 -8.15
N ILE A 122 11.04 -10.37 -7.42
CA ILE A 122 10.76 -10.39 -5.98
C ILE A 122 11.90 -9.67 -5.23
N GLY A 123 13.15 -10.07 -5.48
CA GLY A 123 14.32 -9.43 -4.90
C GLY A 123 14.33 -7.91 -5.09
N LYS A 124 13.95 -7.44 -6.29
CA LYS A 124 13.92 -6.00 -6.57
C LYS A 124 12.73 -5.27 -5.92
N TYR A 125 11.52 -5.85 -5.99
CA TYR A 125 10.28 -5.13 -5.67
C TYR A 125 9.68 -5.47 -4.31
N VAL A 126 10.03 -6.61 -3.74
CA VAL A 126 9.59 -7.04 -2.40
C VAL A 126 10.70 -6.83 -1.39
N ASP A 127 11.94 -7.26 -1.74
CA ASP A 127 13.09 -7.22 -0.83
C ASP A 127 13.95 -5.96 -0.99
N HIS A 128 13.59 -5.09 -1.94
CA HIS A 128 14.28 -3.82 -2.21
C HIS A 128 15.76 -3.94 -2.57
N ILE A 129 16.16 -5.07 -3.20
CA ILE A 129 17.53 -5.32 -3.65
C ILE A 129 17.67 -4.85 -5.11
N PRO A 130 18.37 -3.73 -5.38
CA PRO A 130 18.57 -3.26 -6.74
C PRO A 130 19.28 -4.29 -7.62
N PHE A 131 18.99 -4.32 -8.92
CA PHE A 131 19.58 -5.30 -9.85
C PHE A 131 21.12 -5.36 -9.79
N HIS A 132 21.81 -4.24 -9.64
CA HIS A 132 23.28 -4.25 -9.53
C HIS A 132 23.76 -5.03 -8.30
N ARG A 133 23.03 -4.99 -7.16
CA ARG A 133 23.36 -5.79 -5.97
C ARG A 133 23.05 -7.26 -6.18
N GLN A 134 21.91 -7.59 -6.82
CA GLN A 134 21.60 -8.97 -7.18
C GLN A 134 22.68 -9.56 -8.12
N LEU A 135 23.14 -8.78 -9.10
CA LEU A 135 24.22 -9.20 -9.99
C LEU A 135 25.54 -9.45 -9.25
N GLU A 136 25.87 -8.65 -8.25
CA GLU A 136 27.05 -8.91 -7.41
C GLU A 136 26.84 -10.14 -6.51
N GLN A 137 25.63 -10.43 -6.05
CA GLN A 137 25.32 -11.69 -5.34
C GLN A 137 25.51 -12.90 -6.27
N PHE A 138 24.94 -12.88 -7.48
CA PHE A 138 25.10 -13.96 -8.48
C PHE A 138 26.57 -14.19 -8.84
N LYS A 139 27.34 -13.12 -8.99
CA LYS A 139 28.77 -13.19 -9.30
C LYS A 139 29.57 -13.94 -8.23
N ARG A 140 29.20 -13.81 -6.92
CA ARG A 140 29.88 -14.54 -5.83
C ARG A 140 29.72 -16.05 -5.96
N VAL A 141 28.63 -16.52 -6.55
CA VAL A 141 28.34 -17.95 -6.80
C VAL A 141 28.68 -18.36 -8.25
N GLY A 142 29.50 -17.56 -8.95
CA GLY A 142 30.02 -17.88 -10.29
C GLY A 142 29.08 -17.56 -11.45
N VAL A 143 27.94 -16.91 -11.22
CA VAL A 143 26.98 -16.55 -12.28
C VAL A 143 27.20 -15.10 -12.71
N HIS A 144 27.68 -14.90 -13.95
CA HIS A 144 27.97 -13.59 -14.53
C HIS A 144 26.92 -13.20 -15.55
N LEU A 145 26.10 -12.20 -15.21
CA LEU A 145 25.05 -11.66 -16.09
C LEU A 145 25.34 -10.19 -16.42
N PRO A 146 25.27 -9.79 -17.71
CA PRO A 146 25.37 -8.38 -18.09
C PRO A 146 24.16 -7.60 -17.58
N ALA A 147 24.38 -6.40 -17.04
CA ALA A 147 23.31 -5.52 -16.57
C ALA A 147 22.31 -5.13 -17.69
N SER A 148 22.77 -5.04 -18.94
CA SER A 148 21.90 -4.81 -20.11
C SER A 148 20.90 -5.95 -20.29
N THR A 149 21.36 -7.21 -20.19
CA THR A 149 20.52 -8.40 -20.32
C THR A 149 19.43 -8.43 -19.25
N VAL A 150 19.78 -8.11 -17.99
CA VAL A 150 18.83 -8.05 -16.88
C VAL A 150 17.81 -6.94 -17.10
N ASN A 151 18.22 -5.78 -17.60
CA ASN A 151 17.30 -4.69 -17.94
C ASN A 151 16.35 -5.05 -19.08
N ASP A 152 16.81 -5.81 -20.08
CA ASP A 152 15.95 -6.29 -21.16
C ASP A 152 14.96 -7.34 -20.64
N TRP A 153 15.39 -8.29 -19.83
CA TRP A 153 14.49 -9.24 -19.16
C TRP A 153 13.42 -8.55 -18.33
N PHE A 154 13.82 -7.54 -17.55
CA PHE A 154 12.87 -6.75 -16.76
C PHE A 154 11.78 -6.12 -17.64
N LYS A 155 12.15 -5.55 -18.76
CA LYS A 155 11.23 -4.95 -19.71
C LYS A 155 10.26 -6.00 -20.29
N ASP A 156 10.81 -7.15 -20.70
CA ASP A 156 10.02 -8.22 -21.30
C ASP A 156 9.05 -8.85 -20.27
N VAL A 157 9.48 -9.01 -19.00
CA VAL A 157 8.59 -9.43 -17.90
C VAL A 157 7.50 -8.39 -17.66
N ALA A 158 7.82 -7.09 -17.67
CA ALA A 158 6.82 -6.05 -17.53
C ALA A 158 5.78 -6.08 -18.67
N ASP A 159 6.19 -6.37 -19.90
CA ASP A 159 5.28 -6.54 -21.04
C ASP A 159 4.44 -7.83 -20.90
N LEU A 160 5.01 -8.91 -20.42
CA LEU A 160 4.30 -10.16 -20.13
C LEU A 160 3.21 -9.98 -19.06
N LEU A 161 3.48 -9.17 -18.04
CA LEU A 161 2.52 -8.90 -16.94
C LEU A 161 1.47 -7.84 -17.28
N ARG A 162 1.61 -7.13 -18.41
CA ARG A 162 0.71 -6.04 -18.80
C ARG A 162 -0.77 -6.45 -18.89
N PRO A 163 -1.17 -7.59 -19.46
CA PRO A 163 -2.58 -8.02 -19.50
C PRO A 163 -3.16 -8.20 -18.09
N LEU A 164 -2.38 -8.74 -17.14
CA LEU A 164 -2.79 -8.90 -15.74
C LEU A 164 -2.99 -7.55 -15.05
N TYR A 165 -2.13 -6.58 -15.34
CA TYR A 165 -2.26 -5.21 -14.84
C TYR A 165 -3.57 -4.57 -15.32
N PHE A 166 -3.91 -4.66 -16.62
CA PHE A 166 -5.16 -4.10 -17.14
C PHE A 166 -6.38 -4.83 -16.59
N ARG A 167 -6.28 -6.16 -16.40
CA ARG A 167 -7.36 -6.90 -15.74
C ARG A 167 -7.57 -6.48 -14.29
N LEU A 168 -6.49 -6.24 -13.54
CA LEU A 168 -6.57 -5.71 -12.18
C LEU A 168 -7.22 -4.31 -12.16
N TRP A 169 -6.83 -3.43 -13.10
CA TRP A 169 -7.49 -2.13 -13.28
C TRP A 169 -9.00 -2.27 -13.48
N GLU A 170 -9.42 -3.10 -14.45
CA GLU A 170 -10.84 -3.35 -14.70
C GLU A 170 -11.57 -3.82 -13.43
N LEU A 171 -11.01 -4.79 -12.71
CA LEU A 171 -11.61 -5.34 -11.49
C LEU A 171 -11.76 -4.29 -10.38
N VAL A 172 -10.82 -3.37 -10.25
CA VAL A 172 -10.92 -2.26 -9.28
C VAL A 172 -11.97 -1.26 -9.73
N MET A 173 -11.99 -0.89 -11.01
CA MET A 173 -12.91 0.11 -11.55
C MET A 173 -14.35 -0.40 -11.75
N GLN A 174 -14.59 -1.71 -11.64
CA GLN A 174 -15.94 -2.30 -11.64
C GLN A 174 -16.61 -2.23 -10.26
N THR A 175 -15.89 -1.88 -9.21
CA THR A 175 -16.47 -1.70 -7.88
C THR A 175 -17.16 -0.33 -7.76
N ASP A 176 -18.08 -0.20 -6.83
CA ASP A 176 -18.86 1.00 -6.60
C ASP A 176 -18.31 1.93 -5.51
N TYR A 177 -17.20 1.53 -4.87
CA TYR A 177 -16.50 2.35 -3.88
C TYR A 177 -14.99 2.19 -3.96
N ILE A 178 -14.31 3.28 -4.29
CA ILE A 178 -12.85 3.35 -4.41
C ILE A 178 -12.29 4.48 -3.57
N GLN A 179 -11.03 4.31 -3.17
CA GLN A 179 -10.17 5.36 -2.62
C GLN A 179 -9.09 5.71 -3.64
N SER A 180 -8.69 6.97 -3.68
CA SER A 180 -7.58 7.44 -4.53
C SER A 180 -6.70 8.42 -3.77
N ASP A 181 -5.38 8.30 -4.00
CA ASP A 181 -4.36 9.19 -3.47
C ASP A 181 -3.20 9.31 -4.47
N GLU A 182 -2.40 10.38 -4.39
CA GLU A 182 -1.24 10.58 -5.24
C GLU A 182 0.03 10.64 -4.41
N THR A 183 1.03 9.89 -4.86
CA THR A 183 2.37 9.96 -4.29
C THR A 183 3.37 10.51 -5.29
N THR A 184 4.42 11.14 -4.79
CA THR A 184 5.47 11.73 -5.64
C THR A 184 6.62 10.76 -5.83
N ILE A 185 7.14 10.71 -7.07
CA ILE A 185 8.37 10.01 -7.39
C ILE A 185 9.37 10.92 -8.09
N PRO A 186 10.66 10.74 -7.84
CA PRO A 186 11.70 11.37 -8.66
C PRO A 186 11.77 10.69 -10.04
N VAL A 187 11.58 11.45 -11.11
CA VAL A 187 11.66 10.95 -12.49
C VAL A 187 12.80 11.67 -13.18
N MET A 188 13.71 10.92 -13.79
CA MET A 188 14.77 11.52 -14.58
C MET A 188 14.19 12.06 -15.90
N ASN A 189 14.44 13.32 -16.18
CA ASN A 189 14.12 13.94 -17.46
C ASN A 189 15.37 13.91 -18.33
N ASP A 190 15.35 13.06 -19.37
CA ASP A 190 16.51 12.85 -20.25
C ASP A 190 16.87 14.11 -21.04
N GLU A 191 15.89 14.93 -21.43
CA GLU A 191 16.14 16.16 -22.18
C GLU A 191 16.85 17.24 -21.37
N ARG A 192 16.62 17.26 -20.06
CA ARG A 192 17.16 18.26 -19.15
C ARG A 192 18.28 17.75 -18.25
N HIS A 193 18.61 16.45 -18.31
CA HIS A 193 19.55 15.76 -17.41
C HIS A 193 19.31 16.05 -15.92
N LYS A 194 18.05 16.29 -15.53
CA LYS A 194 17.64 16.66 -14.17
C LYS A 194 16.53 15.75 -13.71
N THR A 195 16.55 15.44 -12.42
CA THR A 195 15.43 14.76 -11.77
C THR A 195 14.29 15.75 -11.57
N VAL A 196 13.11 15.41 -12.07
CA VAL A 196 11.86 16.17 -11.88
C VAL A 196 10.90 15.39 -11.01
N LYS A 197 10.03 16.13 -10.31
CA LYS A 197 8.97 15.55 -9.49
C LYS A 197 7.86 15.04 -10.40
N GLY A 198 7.65 13.72 -10.43
CA GLY A 198 6.52 13.09 -11.05
C GLY A 198 5.48 12.63 -10.01
N TYR A 199 4.31 12.23 -10.48
CA TYR A 199 3.21 11.74 -9.64
C TYR A 199 2.73 10.38 -10.11
N ILE A 200 2.44 9.52 -9.15
CA ILE A 200 1.77 8.24 -9.34
C ILE A 200 0.46 8.29 -8.57
N TRP A 201 -0.58 7.79 -9.20
CA TRP A 201 -1.91 7.67 -8.67
C TRP A 201 -2.10 6.25 -8.12
N LEU A 202 -2.50 6.13 -6.89
CA LEU A 202 -2.94 4.87 -6.31
C LEU A 202 -4.46 4.86 -6.29
N VAL A 203 -5.06 3.79 -6.79
CA VAL A 203 -6.50 3.55 -6.75
C VAL A 203 -6.76 2.20 -6.10
N ARG A 204 -7.62 2.19 -5.10
CA ARG A 204 -7.97 1.01 -4.31
C ARG A 204 -9.47 0.81 -4.25
N SER A 205 -9.94 -0.39 -4.51
CA SER A 205 -11.29 -0.82 -4.15
C SER A 205 -11.35 -1.11 -2.65
N VAL A 206 -12.25 -0.44 -1.94
CA VAL A 206 -12.43 -0.65 -0.49
C VAL A 206 -13.01 -2.03 -0.22
N MET A 207 -13.97 -2.46 -1.04
CA MET A 207 -14.70 -3.72 -0.85
C MET A 207 -13.85 -4.97 -1.09
N THR A 208 -12.94 -4.93 -2.06
CA THR A 208 -12.10 -6.09 -2.43
C THR A 208 -10.67 -6.01 -1.94
N GLY A 209 -10.24 -4.84 -1.46
CA GLY A 209 -8.86 -4.56 -1.08
C GLY A 209 -7.87 -4.51 -2.26
N ARG A 210 -8.33 -4.79 -3.49
CA ARG A 210 -7.51 -4.74 -4.70
C ARG A 210 -7.12 -3.31 -5.00
N GLN A 211 -5.91 -3.11 -5.52
CA GLN A 211 -5.36 -1.79 -5.82
C GLN A 211 -4.47 -1.83 -7.07
N PHE A 212 -4.35 -0.70 -7.76
CA PHE A 212 -3.41 -0.51 -8.85
C PHE A 212 -2.76 0.87 -8.78
N PHE A 213 -1.58 0.98 -9.37
CA PHE A 213 -0.87 2.23 -9.53
C PHE A 213 -0.98 2.71 -10.97
N TYR A 214 -1.23 4.00 -11.15
CA TYR A 214 -1.34 4.61 -12.46
C TYR A 214 -0.33 5.75 -12.63
N TYR A 215 0.40 5.74 -13.74
CA TYR A 215 1.37 6.76 -14.08
C TYR A 215 1.04 7.36 -15.46
N ASP A 216 0.88 8.68 -15.52
CA ASP A 216 0.65 9.40 -16.78
C ASP A 216 1.71 10.49 -16.97
N LYS A 217 2.90 10.09 -17.38
CA LYS A 217 4.08 10.97 -17.62
C LYS A 217 4.38 11.89 -16.42
N GLY A 218 4.09 11.44 -15.22
CA GLY A 218 4.28 12.21 -13.99
C GLY A 218 3.29 13.34 -13.75
N SER A 219 2.20 13.41 -14.52
CA SER A 219 1.22 14.50 -14.42
C SER A 219 0.31 14.36 -13.19
N ARG A 220 -0.01 15.50 -12.54
CA ARG A 220 -1.05 15.66 -11.51
C ARG A 220 -2.19 16.54 -12.01
N SER A 221 -2.45 16.56 -13.31
CA SER A 221 -3.47 17.44 -13.89
C SER A 221 -4.89 16.87 -13.77
N GLY A 222 -5.90 17.74 -13.85
CA GLY A 222 -7.30 17.33 -13.93
C GLY A 222 -7.61 16.43 -15.15
N LYS A 223 -6.81 16.48 -16.22
CA LYS A 223 -6.93 15.57 -17.36
C LYS A 223 -6.71 14.11 -16.95
N VAL A 224 -5.79 13.86 -16.01
CA VAL A 224 -5.52 12.52 -15.47
C VAL A 224 -6.72 12.05 -14.63
N VAL A 225 -7.28 12.93 -13.80
CA VAL A 225 -8.50 12.64 -13.01
C VAL A 225 -9.65 12.23 -13.94
N LEU A 226 -9.91 12.97 -15.00
CA LEU A 226 -10.94 12.65 -15.97
C LEU A 226 -10.67 11.34 -16.72
N LYS A 227 -9.42 11.07 -17.06
CA LYS A 227 -9.01 9.83 -17.73
C LYS A 227 -9.22 8.60 -16.83
N LEU A 228 -8.88 8.72 -15.54
CA LEU A 228 -9.04 7.64 -14.57
C LEU A 228 -10.51 7.43 -14.19
N PHE A 229 -11.20 8.51 -13.82
CA PHE A 229 -12.47 8.43 -13.13
C PHE A 229 -13.67 8.91 -13.95
N GLY A 230 -13.46 9.47 -15.14
CA GLY A 230 -14.55 10.07 -15.92
C GLY A 230 -15.68 9.11 -16.31
N LYS A 231 -15.40 7.81 -16.39
CA LYS A 231 -16.37 6.75 -16.66
C LYS A 231 -16.82 5.99 -15.41
N PHE A 232 -16.21 6.26 -14.27
CA PHE A 232 -16.53 5.59 -13.02
C PHE A 232 -17.94 5.96 -12.56
N ARG A 233 -18.60 5.05 -11.86
CA ARG A 233 -19.89 5.26 -11.20
C ARG A 233 -19.81 4.69 -9.79
N GLY A 234 -20.13 5.51 -8.78
CA GLY A 234 -20.03 5.13 -7.37
C GLY A 234 -19.33 6.18 -6.53
N ALA A 235 -18.88 5.79 -5.34
CA ALA A 235 -18.21 6.65 -4.39
C ALA A 235 -16.69 6.69 -4.64
N ILE A 236 -16.12 7.89 -4.61
CA ILE A 236 -14.67 8.13 -4.68
C ILE A 236 -14.27 8.91 -3.44
N GLN A 237 -13.40 8.34 -2.61
CA GLN A 237 -12.86 9.01 -1.43
C GLN A 237 -11.42 9.47 -1.67
N THR A 238 -11.14 10.74 -1.33
CA THR A 238 -9.85 11.39 -1.59
C THR A 238 -9.42 12.27 -0.42
N ASP A 239 -8.17 12.77 -0.47
CA ASP A 239 -7.61 13.75 0.46
C ASP A 239 -8.22 15.16 0.33
N GLY A 240 -9.08 15.39 -0.68
CA GLY A 240 -9.66 16.68 -0.98
C GLY A 240 -8.79 17.56 -1.90
N TYR A 241 -7.89 16.95 -2.69
CA TYR A 241 -7.18 17.68 -3.73
C TYR A 241 -8.17 18.32 -4.73
N GLU A 242 -8.02 19.62 -4.99
CA GLU A 242 -9.00 20.41 -5.75
C GLU A 242 -9.36 19.89 -7.14
N ARG A 243 -8.45 19.11 -7.77
CA ARG A 243 -8.70 18.56 -9.11
C ARG A 243 -9.75 17.46 -9.14
N TYR A 244 -10.08 16.86 -8.00
CA TYR A 244 -11.21 15.92 -7.91
C TYR A 244 -12.57 16.62 -7.93
N GLU A 245 -12.63 17.93 -7.60
CA GLU A 245 -13.88 18.70 -7.57
C GLU A 245 -14.62 18.67 -8.91
N MET A 246 -13.91 18.53 -10.03
CA MET A 246 -14.51 18.37 -11.36
C MET A 246 -15.34 17.10 -11.53
N LEU A 247 -15.19 16.13 -10.62
CA LEU A 247 -15.99 14.90 -10.62
C LEU A 247 -17.31 15.08 -9.89
N ASP A 248 -17.44 16.04 -8.98
CA ASP A 248 -18.67 16.26 -8.19
C ASP A 248 -19.85 16.68 -9.08
N ALA A 249 -19.57 17.38 -10.19
CA ALA A 249 -20.57 17.72 -11.19
C ALA A 249 -21.00 16.55 -12.11
N LYS A 250 -20.35 15.38 -11.99
CA LYS A 250 -20.62 14.22 -12.85
C LYS A 250 -21.70 13.34 -12.25
N LYS A 251 -22.77 13.14 -13.01
CA LYS A 251 -23.87 12.24 -12.64
C LYS A 251 -23.35 10.83 -12.34
N GLY A 252 -23.69 10.31 -11.16
CA GLY A 252 -23.34 8.95 -10.73
C GLY A 252 -21.99 8.83 -10.03
N ILE A 253 -21.32 9.96 -9.73
CA ILE A 253 -20.14 9.99 -8.85
C ILE A 253 -20.54 10.67 -7.54
N ILE A 254 -20.12 10.08 -6.41
CA ILE A 254 -20.27 10.62 -5.07
C ILE A 254 -18.87 10.84 -4.53
N LEU A 255 -18.47 12.11 -4.34
CA LEU A 255 -17.19 12.42 -3.70
C LEU A 255 -17.34 12.34 -2.19
N LEU A 256 -16.39 11.65 -1.56
CA LEU A 256 -16.23 11.56 -0.11
C LEU A 256 -14.93 12.25 0.30
N GLY A 257 -14.99 12.99 1.43
CA GLY A 257 -13.83 13.61 2.04
C GLY A 257 -13.11 12.65 3.01
N CYS A 258 -12.01 13.14 3.58
CA CYS A 258 -11.21 12.42 4.55
C CYS A 258 -11.11 13.20 5.87
N TRP A 259 -11.70 12.67 6.95
CA TRP A 259 -11.63 13.27 8.28
C TRP A 259 -10.22 13.27 8.87
N ALA A 260 -9.35 12.35 8.48
CA ALA A 260 -7.96 12.37 8.93
C ALA A 260 -7.21 13.64 8.48
N HIS A 261 -7.48 14.13 7.26
CA HIS A 261 -6.92 15.39 6.76
C HIS A 261 -7.49 16.60 7.52
N ALA A 262 -8.81 16.67 7.74
CA ALA A 262 -9.41 17.71 8.56
C ALA A 262 -8.81 17.72 9.99
N ARG A 263 -8.66 16.53 10.60
CA ARG A 263 -8.04 16.36 11.91
C ARG A 263 -6.59 16.88 11.93
N ARG A 264 -5.79 16.59 10.89
CA ARG A 264 -4.40 17.06 10.79
C ARG A 264 -4.32 18.58 10.80
N HIS A 265 -5.18 19.26 10.03
CA HIS A 265 -5.22 20.73 10.01
C HIS A 265 -5.51 21.32 11.39
N PHE A 266 -6.46 20.79 12.14
CA PHE A 266 -6.74 21.25 13.50
C PHE A 266 -5.60 20.91 14.47
N TRP A 267 -4.97 19.75 14.33
CA TRP A 267 -3.82 19.39 15.15
C TRP A 267 -2.64 20.36 14.96
N GLU A 268 -2.33 20.72 13.74
CA GLU A 268 -1.28 21.69 13.41
C GLU A 268 -1.64 23.10 13.92
N ALA A 269 -2.91 23.44 13.96
CA ALA A 269 -3.41 24.72 14.44
C ALA A 269 -3.41 24.89 15.98
N ARG A 270 -3.18 23.82 16.76
CA ARG A 270 -3.21 23.88 18.25
C ARG A 270 -2.26 24.92 18.83
N LYS A 271 -1.10 25.13 18.22
CA LYS A 271 -0.14 26.15 18.68
C LYS A 271 -0.62 27.58 18.46
N ASN A 272 -1.57 27.78 17.54
CA ASN A 272 -2.12 29.09 17.22
C ASN A 272 -3.37 29.40 18.03
N ASP A 273 -4.33 28.46 18.13
CA ASP A 273 -5.57 28.58 18.89
C ASP A 273 -5.95 27.20 19.46
N MET A 274 -5.48 26.94 20.68
CA MET A 274 -5.68 25.64 21.33
C MET A 274 -7.15 25.37 21.60
N GLN A 275 -7.92 26.38 22.05
CA GLN A 275 -9.31 26.19 22.47
C GLN A 275 -10.18 25.72 21.29
N ARG A 276 -10.11 26.43 20.14
CA ARG A 276 -10.87 26.07 18.95
C ARG A 276 -10.38 24.75 18.34
N ALA A 277 -9.06 24.56 18.31
CA ALA A 277 -8.48 23.33 17.76
C ALA A 277 -8.88 22.09 18.59
N ASP A 278 -8.81 22.15 19.90
CA ASP A 278 -9.16 21.04 20.79
C ASP A 278 -10.66 20.73 20.75
N TYR A 279 -11.52 21.74 20.62
CA TYR A 279 -12.95 21.52 20.39
C TYR A 279 -13.19 20.74 19.09
N ALA A 280 -12.61 21.20 17.97
CA ALA A 280 -12.75 20.52 16.68
C ALA A 280 -12.21 19.08 16.71
N LEU A 281 -11.04 18.87 17.34
CA LEU A 281 -10.45 17.55 17.53
C LEU A 281 -11.34 16.62 18.37
N ALA A 282 -12.01 17.16 19.40
CA ALA A 282 -12.96 16.39 20.20
C ALA A 282 -14.18 15.97 19.37
N GLN A 283 -14.77 16.87 18.56
CA GLN A 283 -15.88 16.51 17.68
C GLN A 283 -15.49 15.42 16.68
N ILE A 284 -14.32 15.54 16.04
CA ILE A 284 -13.81 14.53 15.10
C ILE A 284 -13.55 13.21 15.84
N GLN A 285 -13.05 13.26 17.08
CA GLN A 285 -12.82 12.06 17.87
C GLN A 285 -14.13 11.30 18.16
N LEU A 286 -15.22 12.01 18.45
CA LEU A 286 -16.53 11.40 18.65
C LEU A 286 -17.00 10.64 17.38
N LEU A 287 -16.76 11.19 16.18
CA LEU A 287 -17.08 10.48 14.93
C LEU A 287 -16.30 9.16 14.81
N TYR A 288 -15.01 9.15 15.17
CA TYR A 288 -14.20 7.93 15.19
C TYR A 288 -14.62 6.95 16.30
N ASP A 289 -15.17 7.44 17.40
CA ASP A 289 -15.67 6.59 18.48
C ASP A 289 -16.95 5.85 18.04
N VAL A 290 -17.82 6.46 17.21
CA VAL A 290 -18.94 5.77 16.55
C VAL A 290 -18.44 4.62 15.68
N GLU A 291 -17.42 4.86 14.88
CA GLU A 291 -16.84 3.82 14.01
C GLU A 291 -16.25 2.67 14.82
N ARG A 292 -15.53 3.01 15.89
CA ARG A 292 -14.95 2.01 16.80
C ARG A 292 -16.02 1.15 17.47
N LYS A 293 -17.11 1.78 17.91
CA LYS A 293 -18.26 1.06 18.45
C LYS A 293 -18.83 0.06 17.44
N ALA A 294 -19.02 0.51 16.18
CA ALA A 294 -19.49 -0.34 15.10
C ALA A 294 -18.56 -1.52 14.80
N ASP A 295 -17.24 -1.29 14.84
CA ASP A 295 -16.24 -2.34 14.62
C ASP A 295 -16.16 -3.33 15.79
N ASP A 296 -16.21 -2.86 17.04
CA ASP A 296 -16.17 -3.70 18.25
C ASP A 296 -17.42 -4.58 18.35
N GLU A 297 -18.59 -4.07 17.99
CA GLU A 297 -19.86 -4.79 17.94
C GLU A 297 -20.02 -5.63 16.65
N ARG A 298 -19.10 -5.54 15.71
CA ARG A 298 -19.11 -6.25 14.41
C ARG A 298 -20.40 -6.03 13.63
N LEU A 299 -20.88 -4.79 13.59
CA LEU A 299 -22.13 -4.45 12.92
C LEU A 299 -22.05 -4.67 11.42
N THR A 300 -23.19 -5.08 10.82
CA THR A 300 -23.35 -5.09 9.35
C THR A 300 -23.32 -3.66 8.81
N TYR A 301 -23.22 -3.52 7.49
CA TYR A 301 -23.21 -2.18 6.87
C TYR A 301 -24.52 -1.43 7.12
N GLU A 302 -25.65 -2.13 7.11
CA GLU A 302 -26.97 -1.55 7.42
C GLU A 302 -27.05 -1.08 8.86
N GLN A 303 -26.67 -1.92 9.83
CA GLN A 303 -26.62 -1.58 11.25
C GLN A 303 -25.64 -0.43 11.52
N ARG A 304 -24.50 -0.39 10.81
CA ARG A 304 -23.54 0.72 10.89
C ARG A 304 -24.16 2.02 10.39
N ALA A 305 -24.92 1.99 9.29
CA ALA A 305 -25.63 3.17 8.80
C ALA A 305 -26.65 3.68 9.81
N GLU A 306 -27.42 2.79 10.44
CA GLU A 306 -28.37 3.13 11.51
C GLU A 306 -27.66 3.75 12.72
N LEU A 307 -26.54 3.14 13.17
CA LEU A 307 -25.75 3.67 14.27
C LEU A 307 -25.22 5.09 13.95
N ARG A 308 -24.74 5.32 12.74
CA ARG A 308 -24.30 6.65 12.28
C ARG A 308 -25.43 7.65 12.23
N ALA A 309 -26.61 7.26 11.75
CA ALA A 309 -27.79 8.14 11.76
C ALA A 309 -28.17 8.57 13.17
N ARG A 310 -28.06 7.67 14.14
CA ARG A 310 -28.39 7.93 15.55
C ARG A 310 -27.31 8.72 16.29
N LEU A 311 -26.03 8.39 16.12
CA LEU A 311 -24.93 8.94 16.92
C LEU A 311 -24.04 9.94 16.17
N ALA A 312 -23.67 9.65 14.91
CA ALA A 312 -22.75 10.50 14.17
C ALA A 312 -23.45 11.73 13.57
N TYR A 313 -24.68 11.57 13.06
CA TYR A 313 -25.38 12.66 12.41
C TYR A 313 -25.65 13.86 13.33
N PRO A 314 -26.13 13.72 14.58
CA PRO A 314 -26.27 14.85 15.49
C PRO A 314 -24.95 15.56 15.78
N ILE A 315 -23.83 14.80 15.88
CA ILE A 315 -22.49 15.37 16.07
C ILE A 315 -22.07 16.18 14.85
N LEU A 316 -22.31 15.66 13.63
CA LEU A 316 -22.03 16.38 12.38
C LEU A 316 -22.80 17.68 12.29
N VAL A 317 -24.09 17.68 12.58
CA VAL A 317 -24.94 18.90 12.58
C VAL A 317 -24.42 19.95 13.58
N ARG A 318 -24.09 19.52 14.80
CA ARG A 318 -23.52 20.39 15.83
C ARG A 318 -22.18 20.98 15.39
N PHE A 319 -21.33 20.16 14.80
CA PHE A 319 -20.00 20.57 14.36
C PHE A 319 -20.06 21.53 13.16
N GLU A 320 -20.95 21.30 12.20
CA GLU A 320 -21.20 22.22 11.09
C GLU A 320 -21.62 23.60 11.58
N LYS A 321 -22.61 23.65 12.47
CA LYS A 321 -23.08 24.91 13.07
C LYS A 321 -21.95 25.65 13.77
N TRP A 322 -21.09 24.94 14.49
CA TRP A 322 -19.91 25.51 15.12
C TRP A 322 -18.93 26.09 14.10
N LEU A 323 -18.61 25.35 13.01
CA LEU A 323 -17.74 25.83 11.95
C LEU A 323 -18.25 27.14 11.30
N VAL A 324 -19.56 27.18 11.00
CA VAL A 324 -20.21 28.38 10.44
C VAL A 324 -20.08 29.57 11.41
N ASN A 325 -20.31 29.34 12.70
CA ASN A 325 -20.25 30.38 13.73
C ASN A 325 -18.83 30.88 14.01
N GLU A 326 -17.82 30.01 13.93
CA GLU A 326 -16.42 30.38 14.23
C GLU A 326 -15.66 30.93 13.02
N TYR A 327 -16.06 30.56 11.78
CA TYR A 327 -15.36 30.98 10.56
C TYR A 327 -15.19 32.52 10.43
N PRO A 328 -16.21 33.36 10.69
CA PRO A 328 -16.07 34.82 10.63
C PRO A 328 -15.24 35.40 11.77
N LYS A 329 -15.02 34.70 12.89
CA LYS A 329 -14.33 35.18 14.09
C LYS A 329 -12.81 34.95 14.04
N VAL A 330 -12.30 34.23 13.04
CA VAL A 330 -10.88 33.89 12.92
C VAL A 330 -10.23 34.60 11.73
N MET A 331 -8.95 34.90 11.85
CA MET A 331 -8.17 35.41 10.72
C MET A 331 -8.01 34.32 9.66
N LYS A 332 -8.41 34.62 8.42
CA LYS A 332 -8.48 33.62 7.30
C LYS A 332 -7.16 32.95 7.01
N ASP A 333 -6.03 33.62 7.16
CA ASP A 333 -4.68 33.11 6.87
C ASP A 333 -3.98 32.49 8.08
N SER A 334 -4.58 32.59 9.28
CA SER A 334 -4.07 31.91 10.48
C SER A 334 -4.18 30.40 10.33
N PRO A 335 -3.38 29.61 11.05
CA PRO A 335 -3.48 28.15 11.03
C PRO A 335 -4.89 27.65 11.37
N ILE A 336 -5.53 28.23 12.40
CA ILE A 336 -6.90 27.83 12.77
C ILE A 336 -7.93 28.28 11.72
N GLY A 337 -7.77 29.46 11.11
CA GLY A 337 -8.64 29.94 10.04
C GLY A 337 -8.55 29.04 8.80
N LYS A 338 -7.35 28.57 8.44
CA LYS A 338 -7.14 27.61 7.36
C LYS A 338 -7.78 26.26 7.68
N ALA A 339 -7.66 25.76 8.91
CA ALA A 339 -8.28 24.51 9.35
C ALA A 339 -9.81 24.56 9.26
N ILE A 340 -10.41 25.66 9.78
CA ILE A 340 -11.87 25.89 9.72
C ILE A 340 -12.32 26.02 8.25
N LYS A 341 -11.63 26.84 7.45
CA LYS A 341 -11.94 27.01 6.03
C LYS A 341 -11.86 25.70 5.24
N TYR A 342 -10.82 24.90 5.47
CA TYR A 342 -10.67 23.59 4.83
C TYR A 342 -11.86 22.69 5.16
N THR A 343 -12.19 22.56 6.45
CA THR A 343 -13.24 21.67 6.91
C THR A 343 -14.63 22.15 6.50
N TYR A 344 -14.92 23.44 6.67
CA TYR A 344 -16.20 24.03 6.26
C TYR A 344 -16.44 23.91 4.76
N GLY A 345 -15.45 24.27 3.93
CA GLY A 345 -15.57 24.22 2.46
C GLY A 345 -15.72 22.80 1.89
N ARG A 346 -15.48 21.76 2.69
CA ARG A 346 -15.60 20.35 2.32
C ARG A 346 -16.58 19.57 3.18
N PHE A 347 -17.32 20.28 4.05
CA PHE A 347 -18.16 19.64 5.05
C PHE A 347 -19.19 18.71 4.44
N ASP A 348 -19.82 19.12 3.35
CA ASP A 348 -20.73 18.30 2.56
C ASP A 348 -20.11 16.92 2.20
N LYS A 349 -18.86 16.90 1.67
CA LYS A 349 -18.17 15.67 1.30
C LYS A 349 -17.67 14.87 2.51
N LEU A 350 -17.26 15.56 3.56
CA LEU A 350 -16.84 14.95 4.81
C LEU A 350 -18.00 14.26 5.54
N SER A 351 -19.19 14.84 5.46
CA SER A 351 -20.37 14.29 6.13
C SER A 351 -20.98 13.09 5.39
N ARG A 352 -20.86 13.00 4.06
CA ARG A 352 -21.49 11.95 3.23
C ARG A 352 -21.17 10.51 3.65
N TYR A 353 -20.08 10.26 4.40
CA TYR A 353 -19.74 8.91 4.85
C TYR A 353 -20.83 8.28 5.73
N HIS A 354 -21.66 9.10 6.42
CA HIS A 354 -22.73 8.58 7.28
C HIS A 354 -23.88 7.98 6.49
N LEU A 355 -24.05 8.30 5.21
CA LEU A 355 -25.16 7.87 4.36
C LEU A 355 -25.12 6.38 4.00
N ASP A 356 -23.97 5.74 4.06
CA ASP A 356 -23.79 4.33 3.71
C ASP A 356 -22.76 3.69 4.63
N GLY A 357 -23.15 2.59 5.29
CA GLY A 357 -22.29 1.90 6.25
C GLY A 357 -20.98 1.33 5.66
N ARG A 358 -20.88 1.22 4.33
CA ARG A 358 -19.66 0.81 3.62
C ARG A 358 -18.61 1.91 3.55
N TYR A 359 -19.03 3.17 3.55
CA TYR A 359 -18.12 4.32 3.42
C TYR A 359 -17.26 4.47 4.67
N ARG A 360 -15.99 4.78 4.47
CA ARG A 360 -15.05 5.01 5.58
C ARG A 360 -15.01 6.50 5.94
N PRO A 361 -14.76 6.88 7.20
CA PRO A 361 -14.58 8.29 7.57
C PRO A 361 -13.30 8.89 6.98
N ASP A 362 -12.32 8.05 6.66
CA ASP A 362 -11.03 8.49 6.11
C ASP A 362 -10.48 7.51 5.07
N ASN A 363 -9.38 7.93 4.41
CA ASN A 363 -8.63 7.15 3.45
C ASN A 363 -7.28 6.65 4.00
N ASN A 364 -7.12 6.52 5.32
CA ASN A 364 -5.86 6.11 5.96
C ASN A 364 -5.34 4.77 5.45
N GLU A 365 -6.20 3.83 5.07
CA GLU A 365 -5.78 2.55 4.54
C GLU A 365 -5.00 2.68 3.22
N ILE A 366 -5.37 3.62 2.35
CA ILE A 366 -4.63 3.87 1.12
C ILE A 366 -3.34 4.65 1.41
N GLU A 367 -3.37 5.60 2.37
CA GLU A 367 -2.18 6.36 2.77
C GLU A 367 -1.10 5.47 3.39
N ILE A 368 -1.48 4.53 4.26
CA ILE A 368 -0.56 3.53 4.83
C ILE A 368 0.05 2.69 3.71
N LYS A 369 -0.74 2.25 2.75
CA LYS A 369 -0.27 1.47 1.60
C LYS A 369 0.55 2.30 0.62
N CYS A 370 0.22 3.58 0.41
CA CYS A 370 1.08 4.55 -0.25
C CYS A 370 2.40 4.75 0.51
N GLY A 371 2.36 4.77 1.83
CA GLY A 371 3.53 4.90 2.70
C GLY A 371 4.41 3.65 2.70
N LEU A 372 3.83 2.45 2.69
CA LEU A 372 4.54 1.16 2.53
C LEU A 372 5.09 0.99 1.12
N SER A 373 4.41 1.52 0.10
CA SER A 373 4.87 1.58 -1.28
C SER A 373 5.84 2.75 -1.55
N ARG A 374 6.23 3.53 -0.52
CA ARG A 374 7.45 4.36 -0.54
C ARG A 374 8.72 3.50 -0.70
N ALA A 375 8.61 2.21 -0.56
CA ALA A 375 9.46 1.31 -1.29
C ALA A 375 9.29 1.62 -2.79
N ALA A 376 10.15 2.51 -3.28
CA ALA A 376 10.15 3.05 -4.65
C ALA A 376 10.02 1.96 -5.73
N ASP A 377 10.16 0.71 -5.35
CA ASP A 377 10.29 -0.44 -6.21
C ASP A 377 8.95 -1.06 -6.64
N VAL A 378 7.93 -1.17 -5.77
CA VAL A 378 6.57 -1.65 -6.16
C VAL A 378 5.91 -0.64 -7.11
N ILE A 379 6.11 0.64 -6.83
CA ILE A 379 5.67 1.74 -7.68
C ILE A 379 6.39 1.68 -9.03
N THR A 380 7.70 1.45 -9.03
CA THR A 380 8.53 1.39 -10.25
C THR A 380 8.11 0.22 -11.15
N CYS A 381 7.66 -0.92 -10.60
CA CYS A 381 7.13 -2.03 -11.39
C CYS A 381 5.86 -1.66 -12.14
N SER A 382 4.88 -1.09 -11.45
CA SER A 382 3.62 -0.64 -12.07
C SER A 382 3.86 0.46 -13.10
N VAL A 383 4.79 1.39 -12.82
CA VAL A 383 5.22 2.45 -13.74
C VAL A 383 5.93 1.87 -14.96
N ALA A 384 6.82 0.90 -14.76
CA ALA A 384 7.52 0.25 -15.87
C ALA A 384 6.56 -0.49 -16.81
N ILE A 385 5.51 -1.12 -16.27
CA ILE A 385 4.47 -1.76 -17.07
C ILE A 385 3.70 -0.74 -17.92
N MET A 386 3.54 0.49 -17.44
CA MET A 386 2.76 1.54 -18.09
C MET A 386 3.56 2.45 -19.03
N MET A 387 4.88 2.58 -18.80
CA MET A 387 5.71 3.47 -19.63
C MET A 387 5.88 2.95 -21.06
N PRO A 388 5.85 3.84 -22.07
CA PRO A 388 6.28 3.50 -23.42
C PRO A 388 7.74 3.01 -23.43
N LEU A 389 8.05 2.10 -24.34
CA LEU A 389 9.36 1.45 -24.48
C LEU A 389 10.58 2.39 -24.43
N LYS A 390 10.46 3.60 -24.97
CA LYS A 390 11.56 4.59 -24.98
C LYS A 390 11.85 5.20 -23.59
N MET A 391 10.87 5.29 -22.70
CA MET A 391 11.05 5.86 -21.35
C MET A 391 11.51 4.85 -20.30
N ARG A 392 11.36 3.54 -20.55
CA ARG A 392 11.70 2.48 -19.58
C ARG A 392 13.20 2.37 -19.29
N ARG A 393 14.05 2.74 -20.24
CA ARG A 393 15.53 2.73 -20.05
C ARG A 393 16.01 3.72 -19.01
N CYS A 394 15.27 4.81 -18.76
CA CYS A 394 15.66 5.85 -17.82
C CYS A 394 15.38 5.51 -16.37
N SER A 395 14.25 4.83 -16.06
CA SER A 395 13.84 4.53 -14.68
C SER A 395 14.79 3.56 -13.96
N THR A 396 15.58 2.78 -14.71
CA THR A 396 16.53 1.81 -14.15
C THR A 396 17.90 2.41 -13.81
N ARG A 397 18.26 3.60 -14.34
CA ARG A 397 19.52 4.29 -14.02
C ARG A 397 19.47 5.14 -12.76
N SER A 398 18.27 5.53 -12.29
CA SER A 398 18.08 6.48 -11.18
C SER A 398 18.51 5.95 -9.80
N SER A 399 18.66 4.63 -9.60
CA SER A 399 19.08 4.06 -8.31
C SER A 399 20.61 4.02 -8.09
N ALA A 400 21.41 4.37 -9.11
CA ALA A 400 22.88 4.31 -9.03
C ALA A 400 23.56 5.65 -8.63
N ALA A 401 22.82 6.76 -8.51
CA ALA A 401 23.39 8.10 -8.38
C ALA A 401 23.34 8.73 -6.97
N ALA A 402 23.00 7.98 -5.92
CA ALA A 402 23.21 8.45 -4.54
C ALA A 402 24.64 8.14 -4.09
N ARG A 403 25.66 8.77 -4.70
CA ARG A 403 26.97 8.90 -4.10
C ARG A 403 26.92 9.99 -3.04
N LEU A 404 27.18 9.61 -1.79
CA LEU A 404 27.48 10.53 -0.71
C LEU A 404 28.71 11.38 -1.08
N PRO A 405 28.69 12.70 -0.92
CA PRO A 405 29.89 13.51 -1.09
C PRO A 405 30.77 13.40 0.16
N GLY A 406 32.06 13.12 -0.05
CA GLY A 406 33.13 13.63 0.78
C GLY A 406 33.58 12.81 1.99
N LEU A 407 34.54 11.90 1.73
CA LEU A 407 35.65 11.67 2.69
C LEU A 407 36.94 11.75 1.87
N THR A 408 37.48 12.95 1.77
CA THR A 408 38.87 13.17 1.37
C THR A 408 39.75 12.71 2.49
N SER A 409 40.48 11.61 2.29
CA SER A 409 41.62 11.26 3.14
C SER A 409 42.76 12.23 2.89
N ALA A 410 43.05 13.07 3.86
CA ALA A 410 44.35 13.74 3.93
C ALA A 410 45.42 12.68 4.21
N ARG A 411 46.39 12.52 3.33
CA ARG A 411 47.72 12.04 3.63
C ARG A 411 48.67 13.17 3.28
N GLY A 412 49.26 13.75 4.33
CA GLY A 412 50.51 14.45 4.29
C GLY A 412 51.67 13.47 4.51
#